data_cb5f9b1c44daf2304be22a33322a6c25
#
_entry.id   cb5f9b1c44daf2304be22a33322a6c25
#
_cell.length_a   1.000
_cell.length_b   1.000
_cell.length_c   1.000
_cell.angle_alpha   90.00
_cell.angle_beta   90.00
_cell.angle_gamma   90.00
#
_symmetry.space_group_name_H-M   'P 1'
#
loop_
_entity.id
_entity.type
_entity.pdbx_description
1 polymer ?
#
loop_
_entity_poly.entity_id
_entity_poly.type
_entity_poly.pdbx_seq_one_letter_code
_entity_poly.pdbx_strand_id
1 'polypeptide(L)'
;MRRLWLVTVSAVLVPAVALLAQRPAESLPQQTWKLDGVERSAVVLGPASAVPANGSPLVFVFHGHGGTAAHSARTFAIHTHWPEAVVIYAQGLPTRGLLSDPEGRRSGWQHAPGGESDRDLKFVDTMLGWARARYRIDPARIYAAGHSNGATFSYVLWAARGDVFAAFAPSASVFRRELISAARPKPALIIVGEKDELVPPAAQRLSLSAVLRLNQARTPGEPWSARQTTLHPSRVGAHTVAYIHSGDHTMPSDAGQLMAKFFKEH
;
A
#
# COMPACT_ATOMS: atom_id res chain seq x y z
N MET A 1 15.11 87.45 -20.94
CA MET A 1 14.22 86.27 -21.13
C MET A 1 14.94 85.03 -20.71
N ARG A 2 14.66 84.48 -19.51
CA ARG A 2 15.26 83.27 -18.98
C ARG A 2 14.25 82.13 -19.19
N ARG A 3 14.61 81.11 -19.96
CA ARG A 3 13.78 79.91 -20.17
C ARG A 3 14.03 78.94 -19.03
N LEU A 4 12.99 78.61 -18.24
CA LEU A 4 12.97 77.48 -17.26
C LEU A 4 12.73 76.18 -18.03
N TRP A 5 13.60 75.22 -17.82
CA TRP A 5 13.39 73.84 -18.22
C TRP A 5 12.80 73.10 -17.06
N LEU A 6 11.57 72.56 -17.21
CA LEU A 6 10.95 71.64 -16.30
C LEU A 6 11.46 70.25 -16.61
N VAL A 7 12.17 69.61 -15.66
CA VAL A 7 12.57 68.19 -15.74
C VAL A 7 11.47 67.39 -15.06
N THR A 8 10.72 66.60 -15.85
CA THR A 8 9.76 65.64 -15.35
C THR A 8 10.49 64.34 -15.00
N VAL A 9 10.55 64.03 -13.71
CA VAL A 9 11.06 62.69 -13.23
C VAL A 9 9.90 61.72 -13.25
N SER A 10 9.95 60.75 -14.17
CA SER A 10 9.01 59.61 -14.21
C SER A 10 9.48 58.56 -13.21
N ALA A 11 8.74 58.34 -12.16
CA ALA A 11 8.96 57.24 -11.21
C ALA A 11 8.52 55.92 -11.86
N VAL A 12 9.47 55.02 -12.12
CA VAL A 12 9.22 53.63 -12.55
C VAL A 12 8.87 52.80 -11.32
N LEU A 13 7.61 52.43 -11.18
CA LEU A 13 7.16 51.46 -10.20
C LEU A 13 7.60 50.04 -10.64
N VAL A 14 8.61 49.48 -9.98
CA VAL A 14 8.97 48.04 -10.14
C VAL A 14 8.00 47.23 -9.26
N PRO A 15 7.22 46.32 -9.85
CA PRO A 15 6.36 45.45 -9.04
C PRO A 15 7.23 44.49 -8.21
N ALA A 16 7.07 44.52 -6.89
CA ALA A 16 7.66 43.52 -5.99
C ALA A 16 7.02 42.15 -6.26
N VAL A 17 7.74 41.27 -6.98
CA VAL A 17 7.38 39.88 -7.11
C VAL A 17 7.60 39.23 -5.74
N ALA A 18 6.52 38.98 -5.02
CA ALA A 18 6.56 38.22 -3.78
C ALA A 18 7.00 36.79 -4.11
N LEU A 19 8.25 36.47 -3.77
CA LEU A 19 8.78 35.11 -3.82
C LEU A 19 8.04 34.30 -2.76
N LEU A 20 6.99 33.55 -3.16
CA LEU A 20 6.35 32.57 -2.32
C LEU A 20 7.40 31.49 -2.01
N ALA A 21 8.02 31.59 -0.84
CA ALA A 21 8.89 30.54 -0.32
C ALA A 21 8.08 29.25 -0.26
N GLN A 22 8.41 28.29 -1.13
CA GLN A 22 7.86 26.94 -1.05
C GLN A 22 8.21 26.39 0.33
N ARG A 23 7.20 26.14 1.17
CA ARG A 23 7.39 25.40 2.41
C ARG A 23 8.10 24.10 2.07
N PRO A 24 9.21 23.74 2.77
CA PRO A 24 9.81 22.43 2.59
C PRO A 24 8.73 21.37 2.76
N ALA A 25 8.67 20.40 1.86
CA ALA A 25 7.74 19.27 2.00
C ALA A 25 8.00 18.64 3.36
N GLU A 26 7.00 18.67 4.24
CA GLU A 26 7.10 18.12 5.59
C GLU A 26 7.55 16.66 5.52
N SER A 27 8.67 16.34 6.18
CA SER A 27 9.21 14.97 6.14
C SER A 27 8.23 14.03 6.84
N LEU A 28 7.84 12.95 6.18
CA LEU A 28 6.95 11.95 6.76
C LEU A 28 7.60 11.33 8.01
N PRO A 29 6.83 11.13 9.11
CA PRO A 29 7.35 10.58 10.35
C PRO A 29 7.88 9.15 10.14
N GLN A 30 9.15 8.94 10.46
CA GLN A 30 9.84 7.67 10.29
C GLN A 30 10.11 7.03 11.64
N GLN A 31 9.84 5.73 11.74
CA GLN A 31 10.18 4.87 12.87
C GLN A 31 11.25 3.88 12.45
N THR A 32 12.21 3.61 13.32
CA THR A 32 13.27 2.62 13.10
C THR A 32 13.26 1.55 14.18
N TRP A 33 13.75 0.36 13.81
CA TRP A 33 13.95 -0.79 14.69
C TRP A 33 15.28 -1.45 14.34
N LYS A 34 15.93 -2.07 15.32
CA LYS A 34 17.07 -2.94 15.10
C LYS A 34 16.61 -4.39 15.21
N LEU A 35 16.68 -5.15 14.11
CA LEU A 35 16.23 -6.54 14.04
C LEU A 35 17.38 -7.41 13.51
N ASP A 36 17.79 -8.42 14.28
CA ASP A 36 18.91 -9.31 13.96
C ASP A 36 20.19 -8.54 13.55
N GLY A 37 20.47 -7.40 14.23
CA GLY A 37 21.61 -6.53 13.95
C GLY A 37 21.42 -5.54 12.79
N VAL A 38 20.35 -5.67 12.01
CA VAL A 38 20.04 -4.82 10.83
C VAL A 38 19.03 -3.75 11.20
N GLU A 39 19.28 -2.51 10.76
CA GLU A 39 18.30 -1.44 10.90
C GLU A 39 17.15 -1.62 9.88
N ARG A 40 15.93 -1.53 10.37
CA ARG A 40 14.70 -1.54 9.59
C ARG A 40 13.93 -0.26 9.86
N SER A 41 13.17 0.22 8.88
CA SER A 41 12.41 1.46 9.03
C SER A 41 11.04 1.38 8.36
N ALA A 42 10.15 2.27 8.80
CA ALA A 42 8.84 2.49 8.17
C ALA A 42 8.41 3.94 8.35
N VAL A 43 7.60 4.45 7.44
CA VAL A 43 6.78 5.64 7.68
C VAL A 43 5.56 5.19 8.47
N VAL A 44 5.34 5.78 9.65
CA VAL A 44 4.21 5.44 10.51
C VAL A 44 3.33 6.66 10.70
N LEU A 45 2.09 6.55 10.26
CA LEU A 45 1.07 7.58 10.41
C LEU A 45 0.02 7.06 11.41
N GLY A 46 -0.02 7.71 12.56
CA GLY A 46 -1.02 7.43 13.61
C GLY A 46 -2.39 7.96 13.23
N PRO A 47 -3.41 7.66 14.05
CA PRO A 47 -4.75 8.15 13.81
C PRO A 47 -4.77 9.69 13.86
N ALA A 48 -5.37 10.31 12.84
CA ALA A 48 -5.58 11.76 12.74
C ALA A 48 -6.97 12.19 13.25
N SER A 49 -7.82 11.24 13.62
CA SER A 49 -9.15 11.46 14.20
C SER A 49 -9.36 10.65 15.47
N ALA A 50 -10.55 10.75 16.07
CA ALA A 50 -10.89 10.02 17.29
C ALA A 50 -10.75 8.50 17.12
N VAL A 51 -10.06 7.86 18.06
CA VAL A 51 -9.88 6.40 18.09
C VAL A 51 -11.20 5.73 18.44
N PRO A 52 -11.68 4.77 17.62
CA PRO A 52 -12.91 4.01 17.92
C PRO A 52 -12.85 3.29 19.28
N ALA A 53 -14.02 2.99 19.85
CA ALA A 53 -14.12 2.33 21.15
C ALA A 53 -13.37 0.99 21.21
N ASN A 54 -13.32 0.23 20.10
CA ASN A 54 -12.60 -1.05 20.02
C ASN A 54 -11.10 -0.90 19.70
N GLY A 55 -10.63 0.32 19.43
CA GLY A 55 -9.26 0.60 19.01
C GLY A 55 -9.15 1.01 17.54
N SER A 56 -7.97 1.48 17.13
CA SER A 56 -7.68 1.85 15.75
C SER A 56 -7.49 0.62 14.87
N PRO A 57 -7.97 0.64 13.63
CA PRO A 57 -7.51 -0.30 12.61
C PRO A 57 -6.02 -0.13 12.34
N LEU A 58 -5.35 -1.20 11.95
CA LEU A 58 -3.94 -1.19 11.56
C LEU A 58 -3.78 -1.67 10.12
N VAL A 59 -3.13 -0.88 9.28
CA VAL A 59 -2.86 -1.24 7.89
C VAL A 59 -1.36 -1.27 7.63
N PHE A 60 -0.83 -2.41 7.20
CA PHE A 60 0.52 -2.54 6.66
C PHE A 60 0.51 -2.35 5.16
N VAL A 61 1.44 -1.55 4.64
CA VAL A 61 1.57 -1.27 3.21
C VAL A 61 2.99 -1.53 2.74
N PHE A 62 3.11 -2.32 1.66
CA PHE A 62 4.39 -2.78 1.11
C PHE A 62 4.60 -2.26 -0.31
N HIS A 63 5.73 -1.54 -0.52
CA HIS A 63 6.10 -0.98 -1.82
C HIS A 63 6.51 -2.05 -2.83
N GLY A 64 6.48 -1.71 -4.12
CA GLY A 64 7.03 -2.54 -5.19
C GLY A 64 8.57 -2.61 -5.15
N HIS A 65 9.16 -3.52 -5.93
CA HIS A 65 10.63 -3.67 -6.01
C HIS A 65 11.31 -2.35 -6.42
N GLY A 66 12.35 -1.96 -5.70
CA GLY A 66 13.03 -0.68 -5.86
C GLY A 66 12.29 0.54 -5.31
N GLY A 67 11.12 0.34 -4.69
CA GLY A 67 10.32 1.41 -4.10
C GLY A 67 10.79 1.85 -2.72
N THR A 68 10.07 2.82 -2.13
CA THR A 68 10.34 3.31 -0.78
C THR A 68 9.05 3.46 0.03
N ALA A 69 9.17 3.41 1.36
CA ALA A 69 8.08 3.67 2.30
C ALA A 69 7.43 5.04 2.05
N ALA A 70 8.24 6.07 1.84
CA ALA A 70 7.76 7.43 1.58
C ALA A 70 7.01 7.56 0.24
N HIS A 71 7.44 6.86 -0.81
CA HIS A 71 6.71 6.80 -2.08
C HIS A 71 5.36 6.10 -1.89
N SER A 72 5.34 4.95 -1.20
CA SER A 72 4.11 4.23 -0.92
C SER A 72 3.12 5.06 -0.08
N ALA A 73 3.61 5.81 0.92
CA ALA A 73 2.75 6.68 1.71
C ALA A 73 2.03 7.72 0.85
N ARG A 74 2.69 8.25 -0.18
CA ARG A 74 2.09 9.20 -1.13
C ARG A 74 1.17 8.53 -2.15
N THR A 75 1.55 7.35 -2.66
CA THR A 75 0.82 6.68 -3.74
C THR A 75 -0.43 5.96 -3.23
N PHE A 76 -0.32 5.19 -2.16
CA PHE A 76 -1.49 4.50 -1.57
C PHE A 76 -2.35 5.47 -0.75
N ALA A 77 -1.74 6.40 -0.03
CA ALA A 77 -2.40 7.44 0.76
C ALA A 77 -3.59 6.94 1.64
N ILE A 78 -3.56 5.69 2.09
CA ILE A 78 -4.66 5.06 2.86
C ILE A 78 -4.99 5.89 4.12
N HIS A 79 -3.98 6.47 4.77
CA HIS A 79 -4.13 7.32 5.95
C HIS A 79 -5.00 8.57 5.71
N THR A 80 -5.06 9.08 4.47
CA THR A 80 -5.92 10.23 4.11
C THR A 80 -7.37 9.81 3.92
N HIS A 81 -7.60 8.55 3.53
CA HIS A 81 -8.93 7.99 3.30
C HIS A 81 -9.50 7.28 4.53
N TRP A 82 -8.66 7.02 5.53
CA TRP A 82 -9.04 6.37 6.77
C TRP A 82 -8.34 6.99 7.99
N PRO A 83 -8.78 8.18 8.44
CA PRO A 83 -8.10 8.95 9.47
C PRO A 83 -8.09 8.30 10.87
N GLU A 84 -8.93 7.29 11.15
CA GLU A 84 -8.91 6.53 12.40
C GLU A 84 -7.85 5.42 12.42
N ALA A 85 -7.30 5.07 11.25
CA ALA A 85 -6.34 3.97 11.14
C ALA A 85 -4.92 4.40 11.51
N VAL A 86 -4.18 3.47 12.10
CA VAL A 86 -2.71 3.49 12.10
C VAL A 86 -2.26 2.86 10.79
N VAL A 87 -1.46 3.57 9.98
CA VAL A 87 -0.95 3.05 8.72
C VAL A 87 0.57 3.00 8.75
N ILE A 88 1.14 1.82 8.52
CA ILE A 88 2.58 1.55 8.50
C ILE A 88 3.00 1.26 7.06
N TYR A 89 3.72 2.18 6.46
CA TYR A 89 4.35 2.01 5.15
C TYR A 89 5.77 1.49 5.39
N ALA A 90 5.95 0.20 5.26
CA ALA A 90 7.20 -0.46 5.59
C ALA A 90 8.28 -0.22 4.52
N GLN A 91 9.57 -0.17 4.93
CA GLN A 91 10.73 -0.10 4.05
C GLN A 91 11.37 -1.48 3.90
N GLY A 92 11.42 -1.97 2.67
CA GLY A 92 12.13 -3.20 2.32
C GLY A 92 13.65 -3.02 2.31
N LEU A 93 14.37 -4.12 2.42
CA LEU A 93 15.82 -4.18 2.28
C LEU A 93 16.23 -4.59 0.85
N PRO A 94 17.49 -4.42 0.45
CA PRO A 94 18.02 -4.99 -0.78
C PRO A 94 17.67 -6.49 -0.88
N THR A 95 16.99 -6.86 -1.96
CA THR A 95 16.39 -8.19 -2.17
C THR A 95 16.43 -8.52 -3.65
N ARG A 96 16.76 -9.75 -4.02
CA ARG A 96 16.68 -10.20 -5.41
C ARG A 96 15.26 -10.06 -5.96
N GLY A 97 15.13 -9.42 -7.11
CA GLY A 97 13.86 -9.34 -7.82
C GLY A 97 13.62 -10.57 -8.70
N LEU A 98 12.37 -11.00 -8.82
CA LEU A 98 12.02 -12.15 -9.69
C LEU A 98 12.02 -11.80 -11.17
N LEU A 99 11.73 -10.53 -11.50
CA LEU A 99 11.57 -10.05 -12.89
C LEU A 99 12.71 -9.13 -13.31
N SER A 100 13.37 -8.51 -12.38
CA SER A 100 14.46 -7.56 -12.60
C SER A 100 15.39 -7.56 -11.38
N ASP A 101 16.61 -7.02 -11.50
CA ASP A 101 17.57 -6.93 -10.39
C ASP A 101 17.94 -8.29 -9.78
N PRO A 102 18.49 -9.21 -10.58
CA PRO A 102 18.87 -10.55 -10.09
C PRO A 102 19.98 -10.51 -9.04
N GLU A 103 20.69 -9.40 -8.91
CA GLU A 103 21.75 -9.20 -7.92
C GLU A 103 21.22 -8.69 -6.56
N GLY A 104 19.95 -8.23 -6.51
CA GLY A 104 19.31 -7.79 -5.28
C GLY A 104 19.86 -6.49 -4.72
N ARG A 105 20.16 -5.52 -5.57
CA ARG A 105 20.69 -4.21 -5.16
C ARG A 105 19.60 -3.24 -4.71
N ARG A 106 18.35 -3.49 -5.11
CA ARG A 106 17.21 -2.63 -4.82
C ARG A 106 16.39 -3.17 -3.66
N SER A 107 15.71 -2.26 -2.98
CA SER A 107 14.77 -2.59 -1.90
C SER A 107 13.63 -3.48 -2.39
N GLY A 108 13.28 -4.49 -1.62
CA GLY A 108 12.22 -5.43 -1.92
C GLY A 108 11.88 -6.28 -0.71
N TRP A 109 11.12 -7.34 -0.94
CA TRP A 109 10.54 -8.22 0.06
C TRP A 109 10.80 -9.66 -0.30
N GLN A 110 10.93 -10.56 0.69
CA GLN A 110 11.01 -11.99 0.47
C GLN A 110 9.80 -12.52 -0.33
N HIS A 111 10.03 -13.57 -1.13
CA HIS A 111 9.04 -14.10 -2.07
C HIS A 111 8.34 -15.37 -1.59
N ALA A 112 8.80 -15.95 -0.49
CA ALA A 112 8.25 -17.17 0.11
C ALA A 112 8.59 -17.22 1.60
N PRO A 113 7.83 -17.98 2.41
CA PRO A 113 8.24 -18.36 3.76
C PRO A 113 9.59 -19.10 3.72
N GLY A 114 10.47 -18.84 4.68
CA GLY A 114 11.85 -19.35 4.70
C GLY A 114 12.84 -18.57 3.84
N GLY A 115 12.35 -17.78 2.87
CA GLY A 115 13.19 -16.90 2.06
C GLY A 115 13.81 -15.77 2.88
N GLU A 116 15.04 -15.34 2.52
CA GLU A 116 15.75 -14.27 3.23
C GLU A 116 15.80 -14.48 4.77
N SER A 117 15.82 -15.73 5.24
CA SER A 117 15.78 -16.11 6.67
C SER A 117 14.55 -15.56 7.41
N ASP A 118 13.45 -15.37 6.71
CA ASP A 118 12.20 -14.79 7.19
C ASP A 118 12.33 -13.38 7.79
N ARG A 119 13.35 -12.63 7.37
CA ARG A 119 13.64 -11.29 7.90
C ARG A 119 12.47 -10.31 7.75
N ASP A 120 11.67 -10.45 6.68
CA ASP A 120 10.55 -9.55 6.43
C ASP A 120 9.29 -9.97 7.20
N LEU A 121 9.06 -11.27 7.40
CA LEU A 121 8.02 -11.79 8.31
C LEU A 121 8.30 -11.35 9.76
N LYS A 122 9.54 -11.53 10.23
CA LYS A 122 9.97 -11.07 11.57
C LYS A 122 9.81 -9.55 11.71
N PHE A 123 10.04 -8.80 10.64
CA PHE A 123 9.85 -7.35 10.67
C PHE A 123 8.39 -6.96 10.82
N VAL A 124 7.47 -7.64 10.13
CA VAL A 124 6.02 -7.43 10.34
C VAL A 124 5.62 -7.78 11.78
N ASP A 125 6.09 -8.91 12.32
CA ASP A 125 5.82 -9.31 13.70
C ASP A 125 6.34 -8.24 14.70
N THR A 126 7.52 -7.67 14.44
CA THR A 126 8.12 -6.58 15.24
C THR A 126 7.31 -5.30 15.18
N MET A 127 6.91 -4.86 13.96
CA MET A 127 6.08 -3.67 13.78
C MET A 127 4.71 -3.85 14.43
N LEU A 128 4.11 -5.03 14.34
CA LEU A 128 2.83 -5.34 14.99
C LEU A 128 2.93 -5.25 16.50
N GLY A 129 3.96 -5.83 17.11
CA GLY A 129 4.22 -5.75 18.56
C GLY A 129 4.41 -4.30 19.00
N TRP A 130 5.20 -3.53 18.25
CA TRP A 130 5.42 -2.11 18.52
C TRP A 130 4.12 -1.28 18.38
N ALA A 131 3.32 -1.52 17.35
CA ALA A 131 2.06 -0.81 17.13
C ALA A 131 1.06 -1.08 18.27
N ARG A 132 0.95 -2.34 18.71
CA ARG A 132 0.10 -2.71 19.88
C ARG A 132 0.55 -2.07 21.18
N ALA A 133 1.86 -1.89 21.38
CA ALA A 133 2.40 -1.22 22.56
C ALA A 133 2.20 0.32 22.52
N ARG A 134 2.15 0.91 21.33
CA ARG A 134 2.09 2.36 21.13
C ARG A 134 0.68 2.91 20.94
N TYR A 135 -0.20 2.10 20.31
CA TYR A 135 -1.56 2.46 19.98
C TYR A 135 -2.53 1.41 20.51
N ARG A 136 -3.75 1.82 20.83
CA ARG A 136 -4.83 0.87 21.08
C ARG A 136 -5.31 0.32 19.72
N ILE A 137 -4.73 -0.80 19.29
CA ILE A 137 -5.07 -1.47 18.02
C ILE A 137 -6.24 -2.45 18.28
N ASP A 138 -7.24 -2.40 17.38
CA ASP A 138 -8.28 -3.41 17.30
C ASP A 138 -7.70 -4.70 16.69
N PRO A 139 -7.60 -5.81 17.43
CA PRO A 139 -6.98 -7.04 16.93
C PRO A 139 -7.77 -7.71 15.78
N ALA A 140 -9.05 -7.39 15.64
CA ALA A 140 -9.91 -7.89 14.57
C ALA A 140 -9.79 -7.06 13.27
N ARG A 141 -9.08 -5.92 13.30
CA ARG A 141 -9.01 -4.96 12.19
C ARG A 141 -7.57 -4.66 11.79
N ILE A 142 -6.84 -5.72 11.40
CA ILE A 142 -5.46 -5.65 10.92
C ILE A 142 -5.43 -6.08 9.46
N TYR A 143 -4.82 -5.26 8.59
CA TYR A 143 -4.89 -5.40 7.14
C TYR A 143 -3.54 -5.30 6.49
N ALA A 144 -3.39 -5.90 5.28
CA ALA A 144 -2.18 -5.79 4.48
C ALA A 144 -2.51 -5.40 3.03
N ALA A 145 -1.77 -4.42 2.52
CA ALA A 145 -1.82 -3.99 1.13
C ALA A 145 -0.41 -3.96 0.54
N GLY A 146 -0.32 -4.16 -0.76
CA GLY A 146 0.97 -4.10 -1.45
C GLY A 146 0.81 -3.97 -2.96
N HIS A 147 1.89 -3.52 -3.61
CA HIS A 147 1.96 -3.43 -5.06
C HIS A 147 3.15 -4.22 -5.58
N SER A 148 2.99 -4.96 -6.69
CA SER A 148 4.07 -5.70 -7.36
C SER A 148 4.77 -6.67 -6.39
N ASN A 149 6.07 -6.53 -6.14
CA ASN A 149 6.80 -7.33 -5.14
C ASN A 149 6.20 -7.19 -3.72
N GLY A 150 5.70 -6.00 -3.33
CA GLY A 150 4.98 -5.82 -2.07
C GLY A 150 3.65 -6.57 -2.02
N ALA A 151 2.96 -6.74 -3.15
CA ALA A 151 1.79 -7.60 -3.25
C ALA A 151 2.16 -9.08 -3.16
N THR A 152 3.29 -9.50 -3.78
CA THR A 152 3.83 -10.84 -3.57
C THR A 152 4.07 -11.10 -2.09
N PHE A 153 4.65 -10.13 -1.36
CA PHE A 153 4.85 -10.25 0.09
C PHE A 153 3.53 -10.26 0.87
N SER A 154 2.51 -9.52 0.44
CA SER A 154 1.16 -9.62 1.02
C SER A 154 0.59 -11.04 0.88
N TYR A 155 0.86 -11.73 -0.23
CA TYR A 155 0.51 -13.14 -0.40
C TYR A 155 1.35 -14.08 0.51
N VAL A 156 2.63 -13.76 0.75
CA VAL A 156 3.45 -14.48 1.74
C VAL A 156 2.85 -14.33 3.15
N LEU A 157 2.43 -13.12 3.53
CA LEU A 157 1.74 -12.87 4.79
C LEU A 157 0.40 -13.62 4.86
N TRP A 158 -0.37 -13.66 3.79
CA TRP A 158 -1.62 -14.40 3.74
C TRP A 158 -1.41 -15.89 4.02
N ALA A 159 -0.38 -16.49 3.42
CA ALA A 159 -0.03 -17.91 3.63
C ALA A 159 0.57 -18.17 5.02
N ALA A 160 1.46 -17.29 5.52
CA ALA A 160 2.28 -17.56 6.71
C ALA A 160 1.73 -16.93 8.00
N ARG A 161 0.89 -15.91 7.91
CA ARG A 161 0.33 -15.10 9.03
C ARG A 161 -1.15 -14.77 8.83
N GLY A 162 -1.87 -15.52 8.00
CA GLY A 162 -3.26 -15.24 7.64
C GLY A 162 -4.19 -15.04 8.84
N ASP A 163 -3.93 -15.70 9.96
CA ASP A 163 -4.76 -15.59 11.17
C ASP A 163 -4.64 -14.20 11.84
N VAL A 164 -3.56 -13.44 11.56
CA VAL A 164 -3.35 -12.07 12.07
C VAL A 164 -4.20 -11.06 11.32
N PHE A 165 -4.44 -11.29 10.02
CA PHE A 165 -5.03 -10.29 9.13
C PHE A 165 -6.52 -10.55 8.90
N ALA A 166 -7.32 -9.48 8.96
CA ALA A 166 -8.74 -9.50 8.61
C ALA A 166 -8.94 -9.58 7.09
N ALA A 167 -8.17 -8.79 6.31
CA ALA A 167 -8.27 -8.77 4.86
C ALA A 167 -6.96 -8.35 4.18
N PHE A 168 -6.88 -8.59 2.85
CA PHE A 168 -5.73 -8.29 2.00
C PHE A 168 -6.11 -7.48 0.77
N ALA A 169 -5.20 -6.59 0.31
CA ALA A 169 -5.37 -5.82 -0.92
C ALA A 169 -4.10 -5.82 -1.79
N PRO A 170 -3.75 -6.94 -2.43
CA PRO A 170 -2.62 -7.03 -3.35
C PRO A 170 -2.96 -6.45 -4.73
N SER A 171 -1.98 -5.76 -5.35
CA SER A 171 -2.07 -5.16 -6.68
C SER A 171 -0.92 -5.60 -7.57
N ALA A 172 -1.21 -5.87 -8.86
CA ALA A 172 -0.23 -6.13 -9.92
C ALA A 172 0.76 -7.25 -9.58
N SER A 173 0.28 -8.40 -9.10
CA SER A 173 1.11 -9.54 -8.69
C SER A 173 0.43 -10.88 -8.89
N VAL A 174 1.18 -11.95 -8.64
CA VAL A 174 0.72 -13.34 -8.79
C VAL A 174 0.71 -14.05 -7.44
N PHE A 175 -0.44 -14.61 -7.05
CA PHE A 175 -0.54 -15.52 -5.92
C PHE A 175 -0.05 -16.90 -6.33
N ARG A 176 1.18 -17.21 -6.02
CA ARG A 176 1.84 -18.46 -6.43
C ARG A 176 1.16 -19.65 -5.80
N ARG A 177 1.16 -20.78 -6.54
CA ARG A 177 0.46 -22.01 -6.15
C ARG A 177 0.86 -22.51 -4.76
N GLU A 178 2.14 -22.44 -4.44
CA GLU A 178 2.69 -22.90 -3.14
C GLU A 178 2.13 -22.07 -1.98
N LEU A 179 1.95 -20.75 -2.19
CA LEU A 179 1.41 -19.87 -1.18
C LEU A 179 -0.11 -20.06 -1.01
N ILE A 180 -0.85 -20.17 -2.13
CA ILE A 180 -2.30 -20.32 -2.06
C ILE A 180 -2.72 -21.67 -1.44
N SER A 181 -1.93 -22.72 -1.61
CA SER A 181 -2.20 -24.02 -0.99
C SER A 181 -2.08 -24.01 0.55
N ALA A 182 -1.30 -23.07 1.10
CA ALA A 182 -1.14 -22.85 2.54
C ALA A 182 -2.11 -21.79 3.10
N ALA A 183 -2.76 -21.01 2.23
CA ALA A 183 -3.65 -19.92 2.63
C ALA A 183 -5.04 -20.44 3.01
N ARG A 184 -5.69 -19.73 3.94
CA ARG A 184 -7.11 -19.91 4.28
C ARG A 184 -7.96 -18.81 3.67
N PRO A 185 -9.29 -19.03 3.48
CA PRO A 185 -10.18 -17.98 2.97
C PRO A 185 -10.06 -16.68 3.78
N LYS A 186 -9.87 -15.55 3.09
CA LYS A 186 -9.86 -14.20 3.68
C LYS A 186 -10.45 -13.21 2.68
N PRO A 187 -11.19 -12.20 3.14
CA PRO A 187 -11.61 -11.10 2.28
C PRO A 187 -10.43 -10.49 1.53
N ALA A 188 -10.62 -10.22 0.23
CA ALA A 188 -9.54 -9.71 -0.61
C ALA A 188 -10.01 -8.74 -1.68
N LEU A 189 -9.28 -7.63 -1.86
CA LEU A 189 -9.38 -6.74 -3.00
C LEU A 189 -8.20 -7.01 -3.94
N ILE A 190 -8.46 -7.63 -5.10
CA ILE A 190 -7.43 -7.97 -6.08
C ILE A 190 -7.44 -6.93 -7.21
N ILE A 191 -6.31 -6.23 -7.39
CA ILE A 191 -6.17 -5.19 -8.41
C ILE A 191 -5.33 -5.71 -9.57
N VAL A 192 -5.87 -5.62 -10.79
CA VAL A 192 -5.30 -6.16 -12.03
C VAL A 192 -5.20 -5.06 -13.07
N GLY A 193 -4.02 -4.86 -13.67
CA GLY A 193 -3.80 -3.94 -14.81
C GLY A 193 -3.96 -4.66 -16.14
N GLU A 194 -4.85 -4.18 -17.02
CA GLU A 194 -5.10 -4.82 -18.32
C GLU A 194 -3.97 -4.65 -19.35
N LYS A 195 -3.09 -3.66 -19.12
CA LYS A 195 -1.94 -3.36 -19.98
C LYS A 195 -0.61 -3.56 -19.26
N ASP A 196 -0.61 -4.34 -18.17
CA ASP A 196 0.61 -4.63 -17.42
C ASP A 196 1.54 -5.54 -18.23
N GLU A 197 2.65 -4.97 -18.71
CA GLU A 197 3.68 -5.68 -19.48
C GLU A 197 4.71 -6.35 -18.57
N LEU A 198 4.81 -5.94 -17.30
CA LEU A 198 5.79 -6.49 -16.34
C LEU A 198 5.26 -7.75 -15.67
N VAL A 199 4.01 -7.72 -15.19
CA VAL A 199 3.31 -8.90 -14.68
C VAL A 199 2.09 -9.16 -15.57
N PRO A 200 2.16 -10.12 -16.50
CA PRO A 200 1.14 -10.30 -17.52
C PRO A 200 -0.28 -10.38 -16.95
N PRO A 201 -1.26 -9.67 -17.54
CA PRO A 201 -2.65 -9.66 -17.05
C PRO A 201 -3.27 -11.05 -16.93
N ALA A 202 -2.89 -11.96 -17.85
CA ALA A 202 -3.35 -13.35 -17.80
C ALA A 202 -2.92 -14.06 -16.49
N ALA A 203 -1.69 -13.83 -16.00
CA ALA A 203 -1.20 -14.40 -14.77
C ALA A 203 -1.89 -13.78 -13.54
N GLN A 204 -2.13 -12.46 -13.56
CA GLN A 204 -2.89 -11.78 -12.50
C GLN A 204 -4.35 -12.28 -12.45
N ARG A 205 -5.01 -12.51 -13.60
CA ARG A 205 -6.37 -13.06 -13.68
C ARG A 205 -6.43 -14.51 -13.20
N LEU A 206 -5.39 -15.32 -13.43
CA LEU A 206 -5.28 -16.68 -12.87
C LEU A 206 -5.21 -16.61 -11.34
N SER A 207 -4.47 -15.65 -10.77
CA SER A 207 -4.43 -15.41 -9.32
C SER A 207 -5.78 -15.00 -8.76
N LEU A 208 -6.48 -14.06 -9.42
CA LEU A 208 -7.86 -13.69 -9.05
C LEU A 208 -8.77 -14.92 -9.05
N SER A 209 -8.73 -15.74 -10.12
CA SER A 209 -9.52 -16.96 -10.21
C SER A 209 -9.19 -17.96 -9.10
N ALA A 210 -7.92 -18.05 -8.70
CA ALA A 210 -7.50 -18.91 -7.60
C ALA A 210 -8.00 -18.38 -6.24
N VAL A 211 -7.98 -17.05 -6.01
CA VAL A 211 -8.56 -16.42 -4.82
C VAL A 211 -10.08 -16.63 -4.76
N LEU A 212 -10.79 -16.46 -5.88
CA LEU A 212 -12.23 -16.71 -5.94
C LEU A 212 -12.57 -18.15 -5.52
N ARG A 213 -11.78 -19.15 -5.98
CA ARG A 213 -11.96 -20.55 -5.58
C ARG A 213 -11.63 -20.77 -4.10
N LEU A 214 -10.49 -20.24 -3.61
CA LEU A 214 -10.09 -20.32 -2.20
C LEU A 214 -11.18 -19.76 -1.30
N ASN A 215 -11.71 -18.59 -1.65
CA ASN A 215 -12.72 -17.87 -0.89
C ASN A 215 -14.15 -18.42 -1.08
N GLN A 216 -14.36 -19.45 -1.91
CA GLN A 216 -15.68 -19.98 -2.27
C GLN A 216 -16.62 -18.86 -2.74
N ALA A 217 -16.08 -17.93 -3.51
CA ALA A 217 -16.79 -16.76 -3.99
C ALA A 217 -17.66 -17.08 -5.20
N ARG A 218 -18.83 -16.43 -5.30
CA ARG A 218 -19.77 -16.62 -6.41
C ARG A 218 -19.29 -15.94 -7.68
N THR A 219 -19.53 -16.57 -8.83
CA THR A 219 -19.31 -16.03 -10.17
C THR A 219 -20.58 -16.29 -11.01
N PRO A 220 -21.03 -15.31 -11.81
CA PRO A 220 -20.52 -13.96 -11.92
C PRO A 220 -20.66 -13.17 -10.60
N GLY A 221 -19.89 -12.10 -10.47
CA GLY A 221 -20.05 -11.13 -9.37
C GLY A 221 -21.03 -10.03 -9.72
N GLU A 222 -21.15 -9.04 -8.86
CA GLU A 222 -22.03 -7.88 -8.97
C GLU A 222 -21.23 -6.56 -8.88
N PRO A 223 -21.72 -5.43 -9.41
CA PRO A 223 -21.05 -4.13 -9.26
C PRO A 223 -20.79 -3.81 -7.78
N TRP A 224 -19.58 -3.29 -7.46
CA TRP A 224 -19.27 -2.90 -6.08
C TRP A 224 -19.35 -1.38 -5.90
N SER A 225 -18.25 -0.64 -5.95
CA SER A 225 -18.21 0.77 -5.55
C SER A 225 -17.89 1.72 -6.69
N ALA A 226 -16.94 1.36 -7.53
CA ALA A 226 -16.48 2.17 -8.65
C ALA A 226 -16.64 1.40 -9.96
N ARG A 227 -16.54 2.14 -11.07
CA ARG A 227 -16.46 1.52 -12.40
C ARG A 227 -15.27 0.55 -12.42
N GLN A 228 -15.40 -0.58 -13.08
CA GLN A 228 -14.38 -1.64 -13.17
C GLN A 228 -14.14 -2.42 -11.86
N THR A 229 -14.98 -2.23 -10.82
CA THR A 229 -14.91 -3.04 -9.61
C THR A 229 -16.09 -4.01 -9.54
N THR A 230 -15.81 -5.27 -9.17
CA THR A 230 -16.80 -6.34 -9.08
C THR A 230 -16.68 -7.03 -7.74
N LEU A 231 -17.77 -7.08 -6.99
CA LEU A 231 -17.89 -7.85 -5.75
C LEU A 231 -18.28 -9.29 -6.09
N HIS A 232 -17.57 -10.23 -5.53
CA HIS A 232 -17.86 -11.66 -5.55
C HIS A 232 -18.20 -12.12 -4.12
N PRO A 233 -19.49 -12.20 -3.75
CA PRO A 233 -19.89 -12.64 -2.42
C PRO A 233 -19.43 -14.08 -2.15
N SER A 234 -18.88 -14.31 -0.96
CA SER A 234 -18.39 -15.62 -0.53
C SER A 234 -19.43 -16.35 0.32
N ARG A 235 -19.43 -17.68 0.22
CA ARG A 235 -20.23 -18.58 1.06
C ARG A 235 -19.65 -18.76 2.48
N VAL A 236 -18.38 -18.38 2.66
CA VAL A 236 -17.64 -18.50 3.93
C VAL A 236 -17.25 -17.15 4.53
N GLY A 237 -17.88 -16.04 4.09
CA GLY A 237 -17.63 -14.70 4.60
C GLY A 237 -16.39 -14.03 4.05
N ALA A 238 -15.58 -14.72 3.23
CA ALA A 238 -14.35 -14.20 2.63
C ALA A 238 -14.65 -13.55 1.25
N HIS A 239 -15.36 -12.44 1.23
CA HIS A 239 -15.73 -11.74 0.01
C HIS A 239 -14.50 -11.33 -0.80
N THR A 240 -14.61 -11.36 -2.12
CA THR A 240 -13.53 -10.93 -3.01
C THR A 240 -14.02 -9.79 -3.89
N VAL A 241 -13.29 -8.68 -3.90
CA VAL A 241 -13.50 -7.59 -4.86
C VAL A 241 -12.40 -7.71 -5.92
N ALA A 242 -12.81 -7.72 -7.19
CA ALA A 242 -11.91 -7.58 -8.32
C ALA A 242 -11.95 -6.13 -8.81
N TYR A 243 -10.79 -5.48 -8.92
CA TYR A 243 -10.63 -4.21 -9.59
C TYR A 243 -9.73 -4.41 -10.82
N ILE A 244 -10.35 -4.41 -12.00
CA ILE A 244 -9.65 -4.64 -13.27
C ILE A 244 -9.59 -3.32 -14.03
N HIS A 245 -8.47 -2.60 -13.91
CA HIS A 245 -8.30 -1.28 -14.53
C HIS A 245 -7.58 -1.37 -15.87
N SER A 246 -7.86 -0.41 -16.75
CA SER A 246 -7.31 -0.37 -18.13
C SER A 246 -5.86 0.11 -18.23
N GLY A 247 -5.18 0.34 -17.10
CA GLY A 247 -3.79 0.81 -17.02
C GLY A 247 -2.76 -0.31 -17.07
N ASP A 248 -1.51 0.10 -16.92
CA ASP A 248 -0.30 -0.73 -16.93
C ASP A 248 0.07 -1.23 -15.51
N HIS A 249 1.39 -1.40 -15.23
CA HIS A 249 1.93 -1.84 -13.93
C HIS A 249 1.85 -0.77 -12.84
N THR A 250 1.22 0.36 -13.08
CA THR A 250 1.13 1.43 -12.09
C THR A 250 -0.10 1.28 -11.19
N MET A 251 0.00 1.80 -9.96
CA MET A 251 -1.12 1.85 -9.04
C MET A 251 -2.16 2.87 -9.53
N PRO A 252 -3.44 2.50 -9.73
CA PRO A 252 -4.49 3.46 -10.05
C PRO A 252 -4.62 4.55 -8.97
N SER A 253 -4.92 5.77 -9.37
CA SER A 253 -4.99 6.93 -8.46
C SER A 253 -6.07 6.81 -7.38
N ASP A 254 -7.13 6.05 -7.63
CA ASP A 254 -8.22 5.77 -6.70
C ASP A 254 -8.02 4.50 -5.86
N ALA A 255 -6.96 3.71 -6.12
CA ALA A 255 -6.73 2.43 -5.45
C ALA A 255 -6.65 2.57 -3.93
N GLY A 256 -5.98 3.60 -3.42
CA GLY A 256 -5.88 3.84 -1.97
C GLY A 256 -7.24 4.09 -1.31
N GLN A 257 -8.11 4.85 -1.96
CA GLN A 257 -9.48 5.09 -1.51
C GLN A 257 -10.30 3.78 -1.53
N LEU A 258 -10.19 2.99 -2.59
CA LEU A 258 -10.89 1.72 -2.71
C LEU A 258 -10.39 0.69 -1.69
N MET A 259 -9.07 0.63 -1.43
CA MET A 259 -8.49 -0.20 -0.37
C MET A 259 -9.03 0.20 1.01
N ALA A 260 -9.04 1.49 1.33
CA ALA A 260 -9.58 1.99 2.59
C ALA A 260 -11.07 1.66 2.74
N LYS A 261 -11.87 1.85 1.68
CA LYS A 261 -13.29 1.46 1.67
C LYS A 261 -13.46 -0.03 1.89
N PHE A 262 -12.73 -0.86 1.16
CA PHE A 262 -12.78 -2.32 1.28
C PHE A 262 -12.45 -2.79 2.70
N PHE A 263 -11.38 -2.27 3.29
CA PHE A 263 -10.98 -2.63 4.66
C PHE A 263 -12.00 -2.19 5.72
N LYS A 264 -12.68 -1.05 5.52
CA LYS A 264 -13.76 -0.59 6.42
C LYS A 264 -14.98 -1.53 6.43
N GLU A 265 -15.18 -2.30 5.38
CA GLU A 265 -16.29 -3.25 5.22
C GLU A 265 -15.97 -4.62 5.82
N HIS A 266 -14.72 -4.86 6.25
CA HIS A 266 -14.21 -6.14 6.74
C HIS A 266 -13.37 -5.95 8.02
#